data_6e514ef9453ae4db4aa8c78832549282
#
_entry.id   6e514ef9453ae4db4aa8c78832549282
#
_cell.length_a   1.000
_cell.length_b   1.000
_cell.length_c   1.000
_cell.angle_alpha   90.00
_cell.angle_beta   90.00
_cell.angle_gamma   90.00
#
_symmetry.space_group_name_H-M   'P 1'
#
loop_
_entity.id
_entity.type
_entity.pdbx_description
1 polymer ?
#
loop_
_entity_poly.entity_id
_entity_poly.type
_entity_poly.pdbx_seq_one_letter_code
_entity_poly.pdbx_strand_id
1 'polypeptide(L)'
;MGVAFLFPGQGSQVPGMLHALPDHPVIARTLDEVSESLEQNVLRLDSAAALQSTVSVQLALLASGVAVARALIADGVGPEAVAGMSVGAFSAAIVAGVMNLGDGVRLVKQRAEMMVELYPRGYGLAAIVGLNEEQVSIDRKSVV
;
A
#
# COMPACT_ATOMS: atom_id res chain seq x y z
N MET A 1 23.62 5.09 -13.05
CA MET A 1 22.85 5.81 -12.02
C MET A 1 21.76 4.85 -11.55
N GLY A 2 21.78 4.48 -10.25
CA GLY A 2 20.86 3.51 -9.68
C GLY A 2 19.45 4.08 -9.51
N VAL A 3 18.44 3.22 -9.61
CA VAL A 3 17.03 3.55 -9.37
C VAL A 3 16.58 2.90 -8.07
N ALA A 4 15.89 3.63 -7.21
CA ALA A 4 15.22 3.08 -6.05
C ALA A 4 13.70 3.22 -6.19
N PHE A 5 12.95 2.17 -5.85
CA PHE A 5 11.49 2.25 -5.78
C PHE A 5 11.04 2.49 -4.34
N LEU A 6 10.24 3.52 -4.15
CA LEU A 6 9.70 3.90 -2.85
C LEU A 6 8.18 3.71 -2.86
N PHE A 7 7.67 2.94 -1.89
CA PHE A 7 6.25 2.61 -1.79
C PHE A 7 5.62 3.38 -0.63
N PRO A 8 4.58 4.20 -0.91
CA PRO A 8 3.94 5.01 0.12
C PRO A 8 3.09 4.17 1.08
N GLY A 9 2.80 4.75 2.22
CA GLY A 9 1.83 4.23 3.18
C GLY A 9 0.43 4.83 3.00
N GLN A 10 -0.46 4.49 3.93
CA GLN A 10 -1.80 5.06 4.02
C GLN A 10 -1.73 6.59 4.13
N GLY A 11 -2.62 7.29 3.40
CA GLY A 11 -2.65 8.74 3.25
C GLY A 11 -2.36 9.20 1.81
N SER A 12 -1.79 8.34 0.97
CA SER A 12 -1.47 8.63 -0.44
C SER A 12 -2.55 8.16 -1.43
N GLN A 13 -3.59 7.46 -0.94
CA GLN A 13 -4.68 6.97 -1.79
C GLN A 13 -5.55 8.10 -2.33
N VAL A 14 -6.00 7.94 -3.56
CA VAL A 14 -6.99 8.82 -4.17
C VAL A 14 -8.09 8.01 -4.86
N PRO A 15 -9.35 8.48 -4.86
CA PRO A 15 -10.43 7.79 -5.57
C PRO A 15 -10.09 7.56 -7.05
N GLY A 16 -10.36 6.34 -7.54
CA GLY A 16 -10.09 5.96 -8.91
C GLY A 16 -8.63 5.63 -9.22
N MET A 17 -7.76 5.52 -8.20
CA MET A 17 -6.33 5.29 -8.38
C MET A 17 -5.98 4.01 -9.14
N LEU A 18 -6.77 2.94 -8.98
CA LEU A 18 -6.57 1.69 -9.71
C LEU A 18 -7.07 1.78 -11.16
N HIS A 19 -8.15 2.54 -11.39
CA HIS A 19 -8.70 2.80 -12.72
C HIS A 19 -7.83 3.76 -13.53
N ALA A 20 -7.05 4.61 -12.88
CA ALA A 20 -6.15 5.57 -13.50
C ALA A 20 -4.77 4.99 -13.84
N LEU A 21 -4.52 3.71 -13.52
CA LEU A 21 -3.27 3.05 -13.87
C LEU A 21 -3.11 2.97 -15.41
N PRO A 22 -1.86 3.05 -15.92
CA PRO A 22 -1.60 2.92 -17.35
C PRO A 22 -2.15 1.62 -17.95
N ASP A 23 -2.58 1.68 -19.20
CA ASP A 23 -2.96 0.48 -19.96
C ASP A 23 -1.68 -0.32 -20.30
N HIS A 24 -1.39 -1.30 -19.47
CA HIS A 24 -0.19 -2.13 -19.58
C HIS A 24 -0.52 -3.59 -19.23
N PRO A 25 -0.09 -4.58 -20.04
CA PRO A 25 -0.45 -5.99 -19.83
C PRO A 25 -0.01 -6.55 -18.47
N VAL A 26 1.11 -6.08 -17.94
CA VAL A 26 1.61 -6.50 -16.62
C VAL A 26 0.76 -5.92 -15.50
N ILE A 27 0.26 -4.69 -15.65
CA ILE A 27 -0.67 -4.08 -14.69
C ILE A 27 -1.96 -4.89 -14.66
N ALA A 28 -2.58 -5.15 -15.81
CA ALA A 28 -3.81 -5.93 -15.89
C ALA A 28 -3.65 -7.30 -15.20
N ARG A 29 -2.61 -8.07 -15.56
CA ARG A 29 -2.33 -9.36 -14.92
C ARG A 29 -2.09 -9.27 -13.40
N THR A 30 -1.43 -8.21 -12.94
CA THR A 30 -1.19 -8.03 -11.50
C THR A 30 -2.49 -7.74 -10.76
N LEU A 31 -3.37 -6.92 -11.32
CA LEU A 31 -4.70 -6.65 -10.74
C LEU A 31 -5.59 -7.90 -10.75
N ASP A 32 -5.51 -8.74 -11.79
CA ASP A 32 -6.21 -10.03 -11.83
C ASP A 32 -5.68 -10.97 -10.73
N GLU A 33 -4.36 -11.10 -10.57
CA GLU A 33 -3.73 -11.90 -9.50
C GLU A 33 -4.16 -11.44 -8.09
N VAL A 34 -4.25 -10.13 -7.87
CA VAL A 34 -4.77 -9.57 -6.62
C VAL A 34 -6.25 -9.90 -6.45
N SER A 35 -7.05 -9.77 -7.51
CA SER A 35 -8.49 -10.05 -7.48
C SER A 35 -8.77 -11.52 -7.18
N GLU A 36 -8.00 -12.44 -7.76
CA GLU A 36 -8.06 -13.88 -7.45
C GLU A 36 -7.72 -14.16 -5.99
N SER A 37 -6.64 -13.55 -5.48
CA SER A 37 -6.22 -13.70 -4.08
C SER A 37 -7.23 -13.16 -3.07
N LEU A 38 -8.01 -12.16 -3.46
CA LEU A 38 -9.07 -11.56 -2.64
C LEU A 38 -10.44 -12.23 -2.82
N GLU A 39 -10.61 -13.08 -3.84
CA GLU A 39 -11.90 -13.62 -4.29
C GLU A 39 -12.92 -12.52 -4.62
N GLN A 40 -12.43 -11.35 -5.04
CA GLN A 40 -13.25 -10.20 -5.45
C GLN A 40 -12.49 -9.28 -6.41
N ASN A 41 -13.23 -8.51 -7.22
CA ASN A 41 -12.62 -7.55 -8.13
C ASN A 41 -11.94 -6.41 -7.34
N VAL A 42 -10.61 -6.32 -7.45
CA VAL A 42 -9.78 -5.30 -6.78
C VAL A 42 -10.18 -3.87 -7.17
N LEU A 43 -10.67 -3.66 -8.38
CA LEU A 43 -11.11 -2.34 -8.87
C LEU A 43 -12.30 -1.76 -8.06
N ARG A 44 -12.99 -2.56 -7.25
CA ARG A 44 -14.02 -2.06 -6.35
C ARG A 44 -13.48 -1.36 -5.11
N LEU A 45 -12.19 -1.50 -4.83
CA LEU A 45 -11.57 -0.99 -3.61
C LEU A 45 -11.19 0.50 -3.68
N ASP A 46 -11.22 1.13 -4.85
CA ASP A 46 -10.75 2.50 -5.04
C ASP A 46 -11.84 3.55 -5.24
N SER A 47 -13.11 3.21 -5.05
CA SER A 47 -14.18 4.21 -5.00
C SER A 47 -14.04 5.11 -3.77
N ALA A 48 -14.54 6.35 -3.84
CA ALA A 48 -14.51 7.28 -2.70
C ALA A 48 -15.17 6.67 -1.44
N ALA A 49 -16.21 5.87 -1.60
CA ALA A 49 -16.87 5.16 -0.49
C ALA A 49 -16.01 4.01 0.04
N ALA A 50 -15.40 3.19 -0.84
CA ALA A 50 -14.54 2.08 -0.43
C ALA A 50 -13.31 2.57 0.33
N LEU A 51 -12.71 3.68 -0.09
CA LEU A 51 -11.53 4.28 0.54
C LEU A 51 -11.78 4.90 1.93
N GLN A 52 -13.00 4.84 2.46
CA GLN A 52 -13.26 5.09 3.89
C GLN A 52 -12.85 3.90 4.76
N SER A 53 -12.62 2.73 4.16
CA SER A 53 -12.16 1.53 4.85
C SER A 53 -10.64 1.42 4.83
N THR A 54 -10.02 1.25 5.99
CA THR A 54 -8.58 0.96 6.12
C THR A 54 -8.18 -0.29 5.32
N VAL A 55 -9.05 -1.29 5.26
CA VAL A 55 -8.81 -2.52 4.48
C VAL A 55 -8.70 -2.21 3.00
N SER A 56 -9.68 -1.49 2.45
CA SER A 56 -9.67 -1.10 1.04
C SER A 56 -8.47 -0.22 0.68
N VAL A 57 -8.14 0.74 1.55
CA VAL A 57 -6.99 1.64 1.34
C VAL A 57 -5.69 0.85 1.25
N GLN A 58 -5.42 -0.04 2.22
CA GLN A 58 -4.16 -0.79 2.24
C GLN A 58 -4.05 -1.74 1.06
N LEU A 59 -5.14 -2.42 0.69
CA LEU A 59 -5.16 -3.32 -0.47
C LEU A 59 -5.01 -2.56 -1.80
N ALA A 60 -5.65 -1.41 -1.96
CA ALA A 60 -5.52 -0.59 -3.16
C ALA A 60 -4.08 -0.06 -3.33
N LEU A 61 -3.44 0.37 -2.24
CA LEU A 61 -2.03 0.82 -2.25
C LEU A 61 -1.08 -0.33 -2.57
N LEU A 62 -1.30 -1.52 -2.02
CA LEU A 62 -0.52 -2.71 -2.35
C LEU A 62 -0.64 -3.05 -3.84
N ALA A 63 -1.88 -3.15 -4.33
CA ALA A 63 -2.17 -3.53 -5.71
C ALA A 63 -1.54 -2.54 -6.71
N SER A 64 -1.77 -1.24 -6.53
CA SER A 64 -1.21 -0.21 -7.41
C SER A 64 0.31 -0.18 -7.37
N GLY A 65 0.91 -0.23 -6.16
CA GLY A 65 2.36 -0.18 -5.99
C GLY A 65 3.06 -1.35 -6.68
N VAL A 66 2.59 -2.58 -6.47
CA VAL A 66 3.17 -3.77 -7.11
C VAL A 66 2.92 -3.78 -8.63
N ALA A 67 1.71 -3.39 -9.06
CA ALA A 67 1.38 -3.37 -10.50
C ALA A 67 2.28 -2.40 -11.27
N VAL A 68 2.46 -1.18 -10.77
CA VAL A 68 3.34 -0.17 -11.39
C VAL A 68 4.80 -0.61 -11.37
N ALA A 69 5.28 -1.13 -10.23
CA ALA A 69 6.66 -1.60 -10.14
C ALA A 69 6.96 -2.75 -11.11
N ARG A 70 6.05 -3.72 -11.22
CA ARG A 70 6.20 -4.84 -12.18
C ARG A 70 6.18 -4.36 -13.63
N ALA A 71 5.37 -3.35 -13.96
CA ALA A 71 5.34 -2.75 -15.30
C ALA A 71 6.65 -2.06 -15.62
N LEU A 72 7.17 -1.22 -14.72
CA LEU A 72 8.47 -0.56 -14.88
C LEU A 72 9.61 -1.58 -15.08
N ILE A 73 9.62 -2.66 -14.30
CA ILE A 73 10.61 -3.73 -14.44
C ILE A 73 10.49 -4.40 -15.82
N ALA A 74 9.26 -4.66 -16.28
CA ALA A 74 9.02 -5.25 -17.61
C ALA A 74 9.49 -4.33 -18.74
N ASP A 75 9.43 -3.02 -18.54
CA ASP A 75 9.93 -2.00 -19.46
C ASP A 75 11.45 -1.73 -19.33
N GLY A 76 12.16 -2.54 -18.54
CA GLY A 76 13.61 -2.47 -18.39
C GLY A 76 14.11 -1.52 -17.30
N VAL A 77 13.22 -0.96 -16.47
CA VAL A 77 13.57 -0.09 -15.35
C VAL A 77 13.49 -0.91 -14.05
N GLY A 78 14.57 -1.63 -13.73
CA GLY A 78 14.69 -2.40 -12.50
C GLY A 78 15.27 -1.56 -11.34
N PRO A 79 14.79 -1.75 -10.09
CA PRO A 79 15.35 -1.06 -8.95
C PRO A 79 16.63 -1.75 -8.44
N GLU A 80 17.62 -0.96 -8.01
CA GLU A 80 18.76 -1.43 -7.21
C GLU A 80 18.40 -1.55 -5.72
N ALA A 81 17.41 -0.77 -5.28
CA ALA A 81 16.89 -0.79 -3.92
C ALA A 81 15.40 -0.53 -3.89
N VAL A 82 14.73 -1.09 -2.90
CA VAL A 82 13.32 -0.85 -2.63
C VAL A 82 13.12 -0.47 -1.17
N ALA A 83 12.19 0.44 -0.90
CA ALA A 83 11.78 0.77 0.46
C ALA A 83 10.28 1.08 0.49
N GLY A 84 9.66 0.88 1.65
CA GLY A 84 8.24 1.15 1.80
C GLY A 84 7.87 1.60 3.21
N MET A 85 6.92 2.51 3.29
CA MET A 85 6.38 3.00 4.55
C MET A 85 5.10 2.25 4.92
N SER A 86 5.05 1.65 6.11
CA SER A 86 3.86 0.94 6.62
C SER A 86 3.40 -0.16 5.63
N VAL A 87 2.19 -0.06 5.06
CA VAL A 87 1.71 -1.01 4.03
C VAL A 87 2.63 -1.08 2.80
N GLY A 88 3.30 0.01 2.44
CA GLY A 88 4.27 0.04 1.36
C GLY A 88 5.46 -0.91 1.54
N ALA A 89 5.79 -1.29 2.79
CA ALA A 89 6.83 -2.29 3.07
C ALA A 89 6.49 -3.67 2.49
N PHE A 90 5.20 -4.03 2.41
CA PHE A 90 4.76 -5.27 1.76
C PHE A 90 4.95 -5.21 0.25
N SER A 91 4.64 -4.06 -0.37
CA SER A 91 4.94 -3.85 -1.80
C SER A 91 6.43 -3.96 -2.09
N ALA A 92 7.26 -3.35 -1.24
CA ALA A 92 8.72 -3.45 -1.34
C ALA A 92 9.21 -4.91 -1.22
N ALA A 93 8.69 -5.67 -0.24
CA ALA A 93 9.05 -7.08 -0.03
C ALA A 93 8.65 -7.97 -1.23
N ILE A 94 7.50 -7.72 -1.83
CA ILE A 94 7.03 -8.44 -3.03
C ILE A 94 7.94 -8.13 -4.21
N VAL A 95 8.25 -6.87 -4.45
CA VAL A 95 9.10 -6.44 -5.57
C VAL A 95 10.54 -6.92 -5.39
N ALA A 96 11.04 -7.01 -4.16
CA ALA A 96 12.32 -7.59 -3.84
C ALA A 96 12.36 -9.13 -3.96
N GLY A 97 11.23 -9.79 -4.23
CA GLY A 97 11.16 -11.26 -4.31
C GLY A 97 11.21 -11.99 -2.98
N VAL A 98 11.09 -11.27 -1.86
CA VAL A 98 11.08 -11.86 -0.50
C VAL A 98 9.72 -12.52 -0.20
N MET A 99 8.66 -12.07 -0.86
CA MET A 99 7.28 -12.52 -0.65
C MET A 99 6.58 -12.62 -2.00
N ASN A 100 5.73 -13.62 -2.20
CA ASN A 100 4.84 -13.65 -3.37
C ASN A 100 3.62 -12.72 -3.17
N LEU A 101 2.99 -12.31 -4.28
CA LEU A 101 1.89 -11.34 -4.22
C LEU A 101 0.68 -11.89 -3.45
N GLY A 102 0.30 -13.13 -3.66
CA GLY A 102 -0.85 -13.73 -2.97
C GLY A 102 -0.69 -13.77 -1.45
N ASP A 103 0.50 -14.10 -0.94
CA ASP A 103 0.80 -14.04 0.50
C ASP A 103 0.76 -12.59 1.00
N GLY A 104 1.31 -11.65 0.24
CA GLY A 104 1.28 -10.24 0.57
C GLY A 104 -0.14 -9.70 0.66
N VAL A 105 -1.01 -10.05 -0.28
CA VAL A 105 -2.44 -9.67 -0.26
C VAL A 105 -3.14 -10.20 1.00
N ARG A 106 -2.94 -11.49 1.33
CA ARG A 106 -3.54 -12.09 2.54
C ARG A 106 -3.06 -11.43 3.82
N LEU A 107 -1.76 -11.20 3.94
CA LEU A 107 -1.17 -10.56 5.12
C LEU A 107 -1.62 -9.11 5.28
N VAL A 108 -1.67 -8.33 4.20
CA VAL A 108 -2.14 -6.94 4.24
C VAL A 108 -3.62 -6.88 4.60
N LYS A 109 -4.45 -7.78 4.04
CA LYS A 109 -5.87 -7.89 4.41
C LYS A 109 -6.01 -8.17 5.90
N GLN A 110 -5.37 -9.22 6.40
CA GLN A 110 -5.42 -9.59 7.83
C GLN A 110 -4.93 -8.45 8.72
N ARG A 111 -3.80 -7.83 8.38
CA ARG A 111 -3.26 -6.67 9.11
C ARG A 111 -4.28 -5.53 9.21
N ALA A 112 -4.90 -5.18 8.09
CA ALA A 112 -5.86 -4.09 8.04
C ALA A 112 -7.15 -4.40 8.83
N GLU A 113 -7.63 -5.64 8.75
CA GLU A 113 -8.78 -6.13 9.53
C GLU A 113 -8.47 -6.07 11.04
N MET A 114 -7.30 -6.53 11.47
CA MET A 114 -6.86 -6.42 12.88
C MET A 114 -6.76 -4.96 13.35
N MET A 115 -6.28 -4.05 12.51
CA MET A 115 -6.23 -2.63 12.85
C MET A 115 -7.62 -2.04 13.07
N VAL A 116 -8.60 -2.41 12.23
CA VAL A 116 -10.01 -1.97 12.38
C VAL A 116 -10.64 -2.59 13.63
N GLU A 117 -10.36 -3.85 13.91
CA GLU A 117 -10.90 -4.55 15.08
C GLU A 117 -10.37 -3.96 16.40
N LEU A 118 -9.05 -3.73 16.49
CA LEU A 118 -8.41 -3.18 17.69
C LEU A 118 -8.71 -1.71 17.92
N TYR A 119 -8.91 -0.94 16.85
CA TYR A 119 -9.09 0.51 16.90
C TYR A 119 -10.26 0.97 16.03
N PRO A 120 -11.51 0.59 16.37
CA PRO A 120 -12.67 0.80 15.50
C PRO A 120 -13.08 2.26 15.35
N ARG A 121 -12.85 3.11 16.35
CA ARG A 121 -13.20 4.55 16.35
C ARG A 121 -12.28 5.35 17.25
N GLY A 122 -12.11 6.64 16.92
CA GLY A 122 -11.38 7.60 17.79
C GLY A 122 -9.86 7.49 17.72
N TYR A 123 -9.32 6.69 16.81
CA TYR A 123 -7.88 6.52 16.59
C TYR A 123 -7.49 6.96 15.19
N GLY A 124 -6.29 7.47 15.06
CA GLY A 124 -5.71 7.88 13.80
C GLY A 124 -4.20 7.69 13.80
N LEU A 125 -3.62 7.75 12.61
CA LEU A 125 -2.17 7.76 12.42
C LEU A 125 -1.79 9.09 11.80
N ALA A 126 -0.76 9.73 12.33
CA ALA A 126 -0.18 10.93 11.76
C ALA A 126 1.29 10.68 11.42
N ALA A 127 1.70 11.09 10.24
CA ALA A 127 3.11 11.16 9.87
C ALA A 127 3.68 12.49 10.41
N ILE A 128 4.66 12.39 11.30
CA ILE A 128 5.32 13.55 11.87
C ILE A 128 6.63 13.77 11.13
N VAL A 129 6.79 14.95 10.55
CA VAL A 129 7.95 15.33 9.76
C VAL A 129 8.71 16.44 10.46
N GLY A 130 10.03 16.31 10.58
CA GLY A 130 10.91 17.35 11.10
C GLY A 130 11.05 17.40 12.61
N LEU A 131 10.47 16.46 13.36
CA LEU A 131 10.63 16.32 14.80
C LEU A 131 11.35 15.02 15.13
N ASN A 132 12.12 15.02 16.21
CA ASN A 132 12.71 13.81 16.78
C ASN A 132 11.74 13.11 17.76
N GLU A 133 12.09 11.89 18.20
CA GLU A 133 11.25 11.08 19.08
C GLU A 133 10.92 11.79 20.41
N GLU A 134 11.89 12.50 21.00
CA GLU A 134 11.72 13.22 22.26
C GLU A 134 10.69 14.35 22.13
N GLN A 135 10.78 15.13 21.03
CA GLN A 135 9.85 16.21 20.73
C GLN A 135 8.42 15.68 20.51
N VAL A 136 8.27 14.57 19.79
CA VAL A 136 6.97 13.91 19.59
C VAL A 136 6.39 13.39 20.90
N SER A 137 7.24 12.84 21.80
CA SER A 137 6.81 12.32 23.09
C SER A 137 6.33 13.41 24.03
N ILE A 138 6.92 14.60 23.97
CA ILE A 138 6.50 15.78 24.76
C ILE A 138 5.15 16.27 24.26
N ASP A 139 4.97 16.39 22.94
CA ASP A 139 3.72 16.88 22.33
C ASP A 139 2.54 15.95 22.63
N ARG A 140 2.74 14.63 22.60
CA ARG A 140 1.73 13.63 22.98
C ARG A 140 1.23 13.79 24.43
N LYS A 141 2.04 14.29 25.35
CA LYS A 141 1.66 14.52 26.75
C LYS A 141 0.86 15.81 26.92
N SER A 142 0.91 16.71 25.95
CA SER A 142 0.20 18.01 26.02
C SER A 142 -1.22 17.93 25.41
N VAL A 143 -1.61 16.81 24.84
CA VAL A 143 -2.92 16.61 24.13
C VAL A 143 -3.87 15.71 24.94
N VAL A 144 -3.57 15.41 26.19
CA VAL A 144 -4.42 14.63 27.10
C VAL A 144 -5.13 15.56 28.09
#